data_4bb2dedf67f949f8e1ec5da04f2d431c
#
_entry.id   4bb2dedf67f949f8e1ec5da04f2d431c
#
_cell.length_a   1.000
_cell.length_b   1.000
_cell.length_c   1.000
_cell.angle_alpha   90.00
_cell.angle_beta   90.00
_cell.angle_gamma   90.00
#
_symmetry.space_group_name_H-M   'P 1'
#
loop_
_entity.id
_entity.type
_entity.pdbx_description
1 polymer ?
#
loop_
_entity_poly.entity_id
_entity_poly.type
_entity_poly.pdbx_seq_one_letter_code
_entity_poly.pdbx_strand_id
1 'polypeptide(L)'
;MEGFLLNCSKEFMNKYILAIDAGTTSSRAILFGKDAMPIEIAQYEFSQFFPKEGWVEHDPLEIWNTQLKAIKEVIQKSKIDPKNIDSIGITNQRETTVIWNKDTGQPVYNAI
;
A
#
# COMPACT_ATOMS: atom_id res chain seq x y z
N MET A 1 -30.42 -5.23 25.33
CA MET A 1 -29.15 -4.70 25.85
C MET A 1 -27.97 -5.62 25.54
N GLU A 2 -28.08 -6.91 25.79
CA GLU A 2 -26.99 -7.87 25.41
C GLU A 2 -26.77 -7.97 23.91
N GLY A 3 -27.80 -7.90 23.07
CA GLY A 3 -27.67 -7.93 21.61
C GLY A 3 -26.98 -6.69 21.04
N PHE A 4 -27.09 -5.52 21.66
CA PHE A 4 -26.42 -4.29 21.28
C PHE A 4 -24.91 -4.35 21.59
N LEU A 5 -24.56 -4.86 22.78
CA LEU A 5 -23.17 -5.03 23.19
C LEU A 5 -22.45 -6.11 22.36
N LEU A 6 -23.15 -7.20 22.00
CA LEU A 6 -22.63 -8.25 21.12
C LEU A 6 -22.43 -7.75 19.67
N ASN A 7 -23.33 -6.90 19.16
CA ASN A 7 -23.15 -6.29 17.84
C ASN A 7 -22.02 -5.27 17.84
N CYS A 8 -21.91 -4.45 18.88
CA CYS A 8 -20.83 -3.47 19.02
C CYS A 8 -19.45 -4.17 19.11
N SER A 9 -19.36 -5.27 19.86
CA SER A 9 -18.13 -6.05 19.95
C SER A 9 -17.79 -6.79 18.65
N LYS A 10 -18.79 -7.24 17.87
CA LYS A 10 -18.58 -7.83 16.54
C LYS A 10 -18.12 -6.80 15.52
N GLU A 11 -18.70 -5.59 15.52
CA GLU A 11 -18.23 -4.50 14.66
C GLU A 11 -16.79 -4.09 14.99
N PHE A 12 -16.42 -4.05 16.28
CA PHE A 12 -15.04 -3.78 16.69
C PHE A 12 -14.05 -4.90 16.35
N MET A 13 -14.52 -6.17 16.34
CA MET A 13 -13.65 -7.32 16.08
C MET A 13 -13.23 -7.47 14.62
N ASN A 14 -13.93 -6.85 13.67
CA ASN A 14 -13.72 -6.98 12.23
C ASN A 14 -13.17 -5.72 11.58
N LYS A 15 -12.46 -4.85 12.33
CA LYS A 15 -11.85 -3.64 11.77
C LYS A 15 -10.36 -3.83 11.58
N TYR A 16 -9.90 -3.47 10.40
CA TYR A 16 -8.51 -3.58 9.99
C TYR A 16 -7.98 -2.23 9.51
N ILE A 17 -6.68 -2.08 9.58
CA ILE A 17 -5.97 -0.94 9.00
C ILE A 17 -5.02 -1.47 7.95
N LEU A 18 -5.08 -0.89 6.76
CA LEU A 18 -4.15 -1.17 5.69
C LEU A 18 -3.06 -0.09 5.66
N ALA A 19 -1.82 -0.49 5.88
CA ALA A 19 -0.67 0.38 5.72
C ALA A 19 -0.03 0.16 4.34
N ILE A 20 0.18 1.26 3.61
CA ILE A 20 0.87 1.30 2.33
C ILE A 20 2.22 1.96 2.55
N ASP A 21 3.28 1.21 2.32
CA ASP A 21 4.66 1.66 2.49
C ASP A 21 5.35 1.72 1.13
N ALA A 22 5.45 2.92 0.58
CA ALA A 22 6.18 3.19 -0.64
C ALA A 22 7.65 3.44 -0.31
N GLY A 23 8.45 2.39 -0.32
CA GLY A 23 9.90 2.47 -0.07
C GLY A 23 10.70 2.91 -1.30
N THR A 24 12.00 3.09 -1.13
CA THR A 24 12.91 3.52 -2.21
C THR A 24 13.28 2.39 -3.17
N THR A 25 13.13 1.14 -2.77
CA THR A 25 13.48 -0.05 -3.58
C THR A 25 12.34 -1.04 -3.74
N SER A 26 11.28 -0.88 -2.96
CA SER A 26 10.17 -1.82 -2.93
C SER A 26 8.87 -1.16 -2.48
N SER A 27 7.78 -1.74 -2.91
CA SER A 27 6.42 -1.41 -2.46
C SER A 27 5.94 -2.48 -1.48
N ARG A 28 5.39 -2.06 -0.35
CA ARG A 28 4.93 -2.97 0.70
C ARG A 28 3.51 -2.61 1.14
N ALA A 29 2.74 -3.62 1.46
CA ALA A 29 1.44 -3.47 2.11
C ALA A 29 1.42 -4.33 3.38
N ILE A 30 0.85 -3.79 4.45
CA ILE A 30 0.70 -4.48 5.72
C ILE A 30 -0.75 -4.33 6.18
N LEU A 31 -1.37 -5.44 6.52
CA LEU A 31 -2.69 -5.44 7.12
C LEU A 31 -2.55 -5.62 8.64
N PHE A 32 -3.07 -4.66 9.39
CA PHE A 32 -3.08 -4.69 10.85
C PHE A 32 -4.46 -5.02 11.40
N GLY A 33 -4.49 -5.83 12.46
CA GLY A 33 -5.68 -6.04 13.27
C GLY A 33 -5.89 -4.93 14.31
N LYS A 34 -6.98 -5.03 15.05
CA LYS A 34 -7.36 -4.08 16.11
C LYS A 34 -6.34 -3.98 17.27
N ASP A 35 -5.54 -5.01 17.46
CA ASP A 35 -4.48 -5.10 18.46
C ASP A 35 -3.15 -4.46 18.00
N ALA A 36 -3.18 -3.76 16.85
CA ALA A 36 -2.02 -3.19 16.19
C ALA A 36 -0.93 -4.20 15.79
N MET A 37 -1.31 -5.48 15.70
CA MET A 37 -0.40 -6.53 15.23
C MET A 37 -0.60 -6.77 13.72
N PRO A 38 0.49 -6.97 12.96
CA PRO A 38 0.38 -7.33 11.56
C PRO A 38 -0.27 -8.71 11.40
N ILE A 39 -1.25 -8.79 10.52
CA ILE A 39 -1.94 -10.03 10.15
C ILE A 39 -1.30 -10.63 8.91
N GLU A 40 -1.00 -9.79 7.91
CA GLU A 40 -0.41 -10.19 6.65
C GLU A 40 0.47 -9.08 6.10
N ILE A 41 1.53 -9.45 5.41
CA ILE A 41 2.51 -8.54 4.80
C ILE A 41 2.83 -9.06 3.40
N ALA A 42 2.86 -8.15 2.42
CA ALA A 42 3.36 -8.41 1.08
C ALA A 42 4.30 -7.29 0.64
N GLN A 43 5.37 -7.66 -0.06
CA GLN A 43 6.40 -6.73 -0.54
C GLN A 43 6.88 -7.17 -1.91
N TYR A 44 7.07 -6.19 -2.80
CA TYR A 44 7.61 -6.39 -4.14
C TYR A 44 8.65 -5.33 -4.45
N GLU A 45 9.80 -5.78 -4.92
CA GLU A 45 10.82 -4.90 -5.45
C GLU A 45 10.42 -4.35 -6.81
N PHE A 46 10.93 -3.18 -7.16
CA PHE A 46 10.80 -2.59 -8.48
C PHE A 46 12.17 -2.18 -9.03
N SER A 47 12.25 -2.02 -10.34
CA SER A 47 13.49 -1.72 -11.05
C SER A 47 14.03 -0.35 -10.68
N GLN A 48 15.35 -0.27 -10.56
CA GLN A 48 16.07 0.99 -10.40
C GLN A 48 16.93 1.21 -11.62
N PHE A 49 16.88 2.43 -12.17
CA PHE A 49 17.65 2.82 -13.33
C PHE A 49 18.75 3.81 -12.93
N PHE A 50 19.94 3.61 -13.46
CA PHE A 50 21.13 4.44 -13.20
C PHE A 50 21.64 5.03 -14.51
N PRO A 51 20.95 6.04 -15.09
CA PRO A 51 21.29 6.56 -16.41
C PRO A 51 22.62 7.30 -16.44
N LYS A 52 23.07 7.82 -15.31
CA LYS A 52 24.37 8.47 -15.12
C LYS A 52 24.86 8.21 -13.70
N GLU A 53 26.16 8.42 -13.47
CA GLU A 53 26.75 8.32 -12.14
C GLU A 53 26.02 9.25 -11.14
N GLY A 54 25.59 8.67 -10.02
CA GLY A 54 24.86 9.38 -8.98
C GLY A 54 23.37 9.64 -9.27
N TRP A 55 22.87 9.23 -10.44
CA TRP A 55 21.46 9.36 -10.79
C TRP A 55 20.70 8.06 -10.52
N VAL A 56 19.54 8.18 -9.91
CA VAL A 56 18.63 7.05 -9.68
C VAL A 56 17.24 7.43 -10.18
N GLU A 57 16.69 6.58 -11.03
CA GLU A 57 15.35 6.76 -11.58
C GLU A 57 14.50 5.51 -11.37
N HIS A 58 13.19 5.71 -11.28
CA HIS A 58 12.22 4.64 -11.18
C HIS A 58 11.09 4.82 -12.21
N ASP A 59 10.48 3.72 -12.66
CA ASP A 59 9.25 3.78 -13.44
C ASP A 59 8.05 3.96 -12.49
N PRO A 60 7.33 5.10 -12.58
CA PRO A 60 6.17 5.34 -11.72
C PRO A 60 5.05 4.31 -11.89
N LEU A 61 4.88 3.75 -13.07
CA LEU A 61 3.87 2.71 -13.33
C LEU A 61 4.28 1.38 -12.69
N GLU A 62 5.56 1.03 -12.68
CA GLU A 62 6.05 -0.15 -11.98
C GLU A 62 5.86 -0.01 -10.47
N ILE A 63 6.17 1.16 -9.89
CA ILE A 63 5.90 1.46 -8.47
C ILE A 63 4.40 1.25 -8.16
N TRP A 64 3.52 1.82 -8.98
CA TRP A 64 2.07 1.65 -8.80
C TRP A 64 1.63 0.20 -8.90
N ASN A 65 2.08 -0.51 -9.92
CA ASN A 65 1.70 -1.91 -10.15
C ASN A 65 2.17 -2.84 -9.04
N THR A 66 3.40 -2.66 -8.55
CA THR A 66 3.94 -3.44 -7.43
C THR A 66 3.21 -3.13 -6.12
N GLN A 67 2.85 -1.87 -5.89
CA GLN A 67 2.06 -1.47 -4.73
C GLN A 67 0.65 -2.07 -4.77
N LEU A 68 -0.02 -1.99 -5.91
CA LEU A 68 -1.35 -2.57 -6.09
C LEU A 68 -1.33 -4.10 -5.92
N LYS A 69 -0.28 -4.75 -6.41
CA LYS A 69 -0.07 -6.19 -6.24
C LYS A 69 0.08 -6.55 -4.76
N ALA A 70 0.88 -5.81 -4.01
CA ALA A 70 1.06 -6.02 -2.56
C ALA A 70 -0.26 -5.85 -1.79
N ILE A 71 -1.05 -4.82 -2.11
CA ILE A 71 -2.37 -4.59 -1.50
C ILE A 71 -3.32 -5.75 -1.77
N LYS A 72 -3.43 -6.18 -3.02
CA LYS A 72 -4.29 -7.31 -3.40
C LYS A 72 -3.89 -8.59 -2.68
N GLU A 73 -2.59 -8.84 -2.57
CA GLU A 73 -2.07 -10.04 -1.92
C GLU A 73 -2.40 -10.10 -0.43
N VAL A 74 -2.20 -9.02 0.33
CA VAL A 74 -2.52 -9.03 1.77
C VAL A 74 -4.01 -9.21 2.03
N ILE A 75 -4.87 -8.64 1.19
CA ILE A 75 -6.32 -8.81 1.29
C ILE A 75 -6.69 -10.27 0.98
N GLN A 76 -6.16 -10.83 -0.09
CA GLN A 76 -6.47 -12.19 -0.52
C GLN A 76 -5.97 -13.24 0.48
N LYS A 77 -4.72 -13.14 0.92
CA LYS A 77 -4.11 -14.10 1.85
C LYS A 77 -4.72 -14.04 3.25
N SER A 78 -5.08 -12.86 3.72
CA SER A 78 -5.73 -12.68 5.03
C SER A 78 -7.17 -13.19 5.06
N LYS A 79 -7.80 -13.37 3.89
CA LYS A 79 -9.20 -13.81 3.74
C LYS A 79 -10.22 -12.90 4.43
N ILE A 80 -9.85 -11.64 4.67
CA ILE A 80 -10.78 -10.64 5.21
C ILE A 80 -11.72 -10.12 4.13
N ASP A 81 -12.89 -9.60 4.55
CA ASP A 81 -13.71 -8.79 3.68
C ASP A 81 -13.10 -7.39 3.58
N PRO A 82 -12.77 -6.88 2.36
CA PRO A 82 -12.22 -5.53 2.18
C PRO A 82 -13.07 -4.42 2.79
N LYS A 83 -14.39 -4.63 2.94
CA LYS A 83 -15.30 -3.70 3.60
C LYS A 83 -14.98 -3.48 5.09
N ASN A 84 -14.23 -4.39 5.69
CA ASN A 84 -13.81 -4.31 7.08
C ASN A 84 -12.49 -3.52 7.26
N ILE A 85 -11.90 -3.02 6.19
CA ILE A 85 -10.78 -2.08 6.25
C ILE A 85 -11.34 -0.71 6.60
N ASP A 86 -11.07 -0.26 7.82
CA ASP A 86 -11.60 0.99 8.38
C ASP A 86 -10.84 2.21 7.86
N SER A 87 -9.52 2.08 7.71
CA SER A 87 -8.66 3.17 7.29
C SER A 87 -7.41 2.69 6.57
N ILE A 88 -6.79 3.61 5.83
CA ILE A 88 -5.54 3.39 5.10
C ILE A 88 -4.53 4.42 5.59
N GLY A 89 -3.36 3.95 6.03
CA GLY A 89 -2.20 4.77 6.30
C GLY A 89 -1.20 4.67 5.15
N ILE A 90 -0.60 5.78 4.77
CA ILE A 90 0.37 5.83 3.67
C ILE A 90 1.65 6.48 4.14
N THR A 91 2.78 5.83 3.89
CA THR A 91 4.10 6.44 3.95
C THR A 91 4.70 6.49 2.55
N ASN A 92 5.28 7.63 2.19
CA ASN A 92 5.78 7.87 0.84
C ASN A 92 7.28 7.56 0.71
N GLN A 93 7.72 7.43 -0.53
CA GLN A 93 9.12 7.49 -0.91
C GLN A 93 9.55 8.97 -0.89
N ARG A 94 10.41 9.33 0.07
CA ARG A 94 10.89 10.71 0.24
C ARG A 94 11.79 11.14 -0.92
N GLU A 95 11.81 12.45 -1.20
CA GLU A 95 12.70 13.08 -2.20
C GLU A 95 12.53 12.52 -3.62
N THR A 96 11.37 11.93 -3.91
CA THR A 96 11.03 11.41 -5.22
C THR A 96 9.98 12.28 -5.87
N THR A 97 10.27 12.74 -7.07
CA THR A 97 9.37 13.58 -7.85
C THR A 97 8.78 12.79 -9.00
N VAL A 98 7.47 12.85 -9.16
CA VAL A 98 6.73 12.27 -10.28
C VAL A 98 5.95 13.37 -10.99
N ILE A 99 6.09 13.46 -12.31
CA ILE A 99 5.30 14.36 -13.16
C ILE A 99 4.51 13.51 -14.15
N TRP A 100 3.21 13.76 -14.22
CA TRP A 100 2.32 13.04 -15.13
C TRP A 100 1.35 13.97 -15.87
N ASN A 101 0.89 13.51 -17.01
CA ASN A 101 -0.15 14.21 -17.77
C ASN A 101 -1.49 14.05 -17.04
N LYS A 102 -2.13 15.16 -16.68
CA LYS A 102 -3.38 15.15 -15.90
C LYS A 102 -4.56 14.54 -16.63
N ASP A 103 -4.57 14.58 -17.97
CA ASP A 103 -5.69 14.10 -18.77
C ASP A 103 -5.57 12.61 -19.09
N THR A 104 -4.35 12.11 -19.25
CA THR A 104 -4.09 10.70 -19.59
C THR A 104 -3.64 9.85 -18.39
N GLY A 105 -3.16 10.47 -17.33
CA GLY A 105 -2.56 9.77 -16.18
C GLY A 105 -1.18 9.16 -16.46
N GLN A 106 -0.62 9.38 -17.66
CA GLN A 106 0.68 8.81 -18.04
C GLN A 106 1.83 9.65 -17.49
N PRO A 107 2.88 9.01 -16.92
CA PRO A 107 4.09 9.70 -16.55
C PRO A 107 4.74 10.40 -17.75
N VAL A 108 5.26 11.61 -17.52
CA VAL A 108 6.01 12.34 -18.56
C VAL A 108 7.44 11.82 -18.66
N TYR A 109 7.98 11.39 -17.53
CA TYR A 109 9.32 10.86 -17.40
C TYR A 109 9.37 9.89 -16.20
N ASN A 110 10.50 9.20 -16.02
CA ASN A 110 10.75 8.41 -14.82
C ASN A 110 10.71 9.28 -13.56
N ALA A 111 10.36 8.68 -12.45
CA ALA A 111 10.48 9.32 -11.13
C ALA A 111 11.96 9.52 -10.78
N ILE A 112 12.30 10.68 -10.24
CA ILE A 112 13.64 11.07 -9.84
C ILE A 112 13.70 11.52 -8.39
#